data_d7ddcf3d374de5217eaa3e04ddea1c6e
#
_entry.id   d7ddcf3d374de5217eaa3e04ddea1c6e
#
_cell.length_a   1.000
_cell.length_b   1.000
_cell.length_c   1.000
_cell.angle_alpha   90.00
_cell.angle_beta   90.00
_cell.angle_gamma   90.00
#
_symmetry.space_group_name_H-M   'P 1'
#
loop_
_entity.id
_entity.type
_entity.pdbx_description
1 polymer ?
#
loop_
_entity_poly.entity_id
_entity_poly.type
_entity_poly.pdbx_seq_one_letter_code
_entity_poly.pdbx_strand_id
1 'polypeptide(L)'
;MELYAPRGNDPQTPHSRDEIYVIISGTGHFRHGSHETTFGAGDVLFVPAGEQHQFEKFTDDFATWVFFYGPEGGEAEVVKG
;
A
#
# COMPACT_ATOMS: atom_id res chain seq x y z
N MET A 1 7.50 -3.57 9.77
CA MET A 1 7.36 -4.40 8.56
C MET A 1 6.35 -5.50 8.82
N GLU A 2 5.42 -5.68 7.93
CA GLU A 2 4.37 -6.67 8.07
C GLU A 2 4.16 -7.42 6.77
N LEU A 3 3.73 -8.67 6.89
CA LEU A 3 3.28 -9.44 5.73
C LEU A 3 1.77 -9.26 5.60
N TYR A 4 1.31 -8.88 4.42
CA TYR A 4 -0.10 -8.66 4.14
C TYR A 4 -0.52 -9.53 2.96
N ALA A 5 -1.50 -10.38 3.19
CA ALA A 5 -1.96 -11.34 2.18
C ALA A 5 -3.49 -11.48 2.25
N PRO A 6 -4.22 -10.46 1.80
CA PRO A 6 -5.68 -10.50 1.86
C PRO A 6 -6.24 -11.52 0.87
N ARG A 7 -7.45 -11.99 1.14
CA ARG A 7 -8.15 -12.89 0.26
C ARG A 7 -9.52 -12.34 -0.07
N GLY A 8 -9.83 -12.29 -1.37
CA GLY A 8 -11.11 -11.84 -1.85
C GLY A 8 -11.26 -10.34 -1.91
N ASN A 9 -11.08 -9.65 -0.80
CA ASN A 9 -11.19 -8.21 -0.78
C ASN A 9 -10.16 -7.62 0.19
N ASP A 10 -9.95 -6.32 0.07
CA ASP A 10 -8.98 -5.58 0.85
C ASP A 10 -9.72 -4.50 1.65
N PRO A 11 -9.99 -4.74 2.93
CA PRO A 11 -10.77 -3.81 3.75
C PRO A 11 -9.95 -2.69 4.37
N GLN A 12 -8.85 -2.31 3.78
CA GLN A 12 -7.97 -1.30 4.35
C GLN A 12 -8.62 0.06 4.48
N THR A 13 -8.19 0.79 5.50
CA THR A 13 -8.49 2.21 5.69
C THR A 13 -7.18 2.99 5.60
N PRO A 14 -7.24 4.30 5.38
CA PRO A 14 -6.01 5.10 5.34
C PRO A 14 -5.22 4.99 6.63
N HIS A 15 -3.92 4.97 6.52
CA HIS A 15 -3.02 4.89 7.65
C HIS A 15 -2.40 6.26 7.93
N SER A 16 -1.94 6.44 9.17
CA SER A 16 -1.38 7.71 9.60
C SER A 16 0.08 7.92 9.24
N ARG A 17 0.72 6.91 8.67
CA ARG A 17 2.14 6.97 8.27
C ARG A 17 2.27 6.65 6.80
N ASP A 18 3.41 7.04 6.23
CA ASP A 18 3.74 6.66 4.86
C ASP A 18 3.97 5.15 4.80
N GLU A 19 3.64 4.55 3.67
CA GLU A 19 3.77 3.12 3.48
C GLU A 19 4.49 2.80 2.19
N ILE A 20 5.27 1.72 2.22
CA ILE A 20 5.86 1.14 1.02
C ILE A 20 5.43 -0.32 0.99
N TYR A 21 4.89 -0.74 -0.15
CA TYR A 21 4.57 -2.14 -0.41
C TYR A 21 5.61 -2.73 -1.34
N VAL A 22 6.12 -3.89 -0.98
CA VAL A 22 7.01 -4.67 -1.86
C VAL A 22 6.29 -5.97 -2.18
N ILE A 23 5.85 -6.13 -3.42
CA ILE A 23 5.00 -7.24 -3.83
C ILE A 23 5.84 -8.52 -3.89
N ILE A 24 5.42 -9.53 -3.14
CA ILE A 24 6.10 -10.82 -3.08
C ILE A 24 5.58 -11.76 -4.17
N SER A 25 4.26 -11.84 -4.30
CA SER A 25 3.63 -12.78 -5.22
C SER A 25 2.27 -12.26 -5.65
N GLY A 26 1.76 -12.81 -6.75
CA GLY A 26 0.45 -12.46 -7.26
C GLY A 26 0.46 -11.24 -8.16
N THR A 27 -0.72 -10.95 -8.72
CA THR A 27 -0.95 -9.79 -9.57
C THR A 27 -2.29 -9.19 -9.21
N GLY A 28 -2.52 -7.94 -9.64
CA GLY A 28 -3.80 -7.30 -9.40
C GLY A 28 -3.76 -5.83 -9.77
N HIS A 29 -4.73 -5.12 -9.22
CA HIS A 29 -4.87 -3.68 -9.42
C HIS A 29 -4.69 -2.98 -8.07
N PHE A 30 -4.01 -1.85 -8.10
CA PHE A 30 -3.81 -1.02 -6.91
C PHE A 30 -4.39 0.35 -7.17
N ARG A 31 -5.36 0.73 -6.35
CA ARG A 31 -5.96 2.06 -6.44
C ARG A 31 -5.50 2.90 -5.26
N HIS A 32 -5.01 4.10 -5.54
CA HIS A 32 -4.63 5.03 -4.52
C HIS A 32 -5.04 6.44 -4.95
N GLY A 33 -5.75 7.12 -4.08
CA GLY A 33 -6.34 8.40 -4.42
C GLY A 33 -7.23 8.24 -5.64
N SER A 34 -6.99 9.01 -6.69
CA SER A 34 -7.75 8.93 -7.94
C SER A 34 -7.02 8.13 -9.02
N HIS A 35 -5.91 7.47 -8.67
CA HIS A 35 -5.10 6.71 -9.62
C HIS A 35 -5.29 5.22 -9.44
N GLU A 36 -5.19 4.50 -10.57
CA GLU A 36 -5.22 3.04 -10.55
C GLU A 36 -4.06 2.53 -11.39
N THR A 37 -3.37 1.52 -10.89
CA THR A 37 -2.28 0.88 -11.62
C THR A 37 -2.35 -0.63 -11.41
N THR A 38 -1.67 -1.37 -12.27
CA THR A 38 -1.53 -2.82 -12.09
C THR A 38 -0.21 -3.10 -11.39
N PHE A 39 -0.12 -4.25 -10.75
CA PHE A 39 1.10 -4.67 -10.07
C PHE A 39 1.38 -6.15 -10.26
N GLY A 40 2.62 -6.53 -10.04
CA GLY A 40 3.05 -7.91 -10.06
C GLY A 40 4.22 -8.11 -9.11
N ALA A 41 4.67 -9.35 -8.96
CA ALA A 41 5.78 -9.68 -8.07
C ALA A 41 7.00 -8.83 -8.39
N GLY A 42 7.65 -8.29 -7.36
CA GLY A 42 8.82 -7.43 -7.50
C GLY A 42 8.52 -5.95 -7.59
N ASP A 43 7.26 -5.57 -7.76
CA ASP A 43 6.90 -4.15 -7.82
C ASP A 43 6.93 -3.52 -6.44
N VAL A 44 7.21 -2.23 -6.42
CA VAL A 44 7.22 -1.41 -5.21
C VAL A 44 6.20 -0.31 -5.38
N LEU A 45 5.30 -0.20 -4.38
CA LEU A 45 4.23 0.79 -4.40
C LEU A 45 4.37 1.69 -3.19
N PHE A 46 4.23 3.01 -3.41
CA PHE A 46 4.34 3.99 -2.34
C PHE A 46 2.99 4.64 -2.08
N VAL A 47 2.62 4.79 -0.82
CA VAL A 47 1.38 5.43 -0.41
C VAL A 47 1.67 6.46 0.66
N PRO A 48 1.46 7.75 0.39
CA PRO A 48 1.60 8.77 1.42
C PRO A 48 0.60 8.58 2.55
N ALA A 49 0.95 9.05 3.73
CA ALA A 49 0.07 9.01 4.90
C ALA A 49 -1.27 9.67 4.58
N GLY A 50 -2.33 9.06 5.03
CA GLY A 50 -3.68 9.60 4.87
C GLY A 50 -4.32 9.37 3.51
N GLU A 51 -3.58 8.86 2.53
CA GLU A 51 -4.15 8.63 1.22
C GLU A 51 -4.95 7.33 1.21
N GLN A 52 -6.15 7.39 0.65
CA GLN A 52 -6.95 6.18 0.46
C GLN A 52 -6.28 5.27 -0.55
N HIS A 53 -6.25 3.99 -0.23
CA HIS A 53 -5.63 3.00 -1.12
C HIS A 53 -6.31 1.66 -0.93
N GLN A 54 -6.28 0.85 -1.99
CA GLN A 54 -6.92 -0.47 -1.94
C GLN A 54 -6.36 -1.36 -3.05
N PHE A 55 -6.09 -2.61 -2.68
CA PHE A 55 -5.78 -3.64 -3.67
C PHE A 55 -7.08 -4.24 -4.16
N GLU A 56 -7.21 -4.40 -5.48
CA GLU A 56 -8.42 -4.91 -6.10
C GLU A 56 -8.08 -5.94 -7.17
N LYS A 57 -9.01 -6.86 -7.40
CA LYS A 57 -8.89 -7.85 -8.47
C LYS A 57 -7.57 -8.62 -8.41
N PHE A 58 -7.13 -8.91 -7.21
CA PHE A 58 -5.84 -9.59 -7.02
C PHE A 58 -6.04 -11.11 -7.01
N THR A 59 -4.95 -11.81 -7.35
CA THR A 59 -4.95 -13.28 -7.37
C THR A 59 -4.91 -13.83 -5.96
N ASP A 60 -5.28 -15.11 -5.80
CA ASP A 60 -5.33 -15.74 -4.48
C ASP A 60 -3.97 -15.85 -3.81
N ASP A 61 -2.90 -15.86 -4.61
CA ASP A 61 -1.54 -15.95 -4.09
C ASP A 61 -0.91 -14.58 -3.82
N PHE A 62 -1.69 -13.51 -3.88
CA PHE A 62 -1.19 -12.17 -3.62
C PHE A 62 -0.64 -12.06 -2.20
N ALA A 63 0.58 -11.56 -2.09
CA ALA A 63 1.21 -11.25 -0.82
C ALA A 63 2.19 -10.12 -1.01
N THR A 64 2.32 -9.27 -0.01
CA THR A 64 3.21 -8.12 -0.06
C THR A 64 3.79 -7.84 1.32
N TRP A 65 5.01 -7.33 1.35
CA TRP A 65 5.56 -6.73 2.55
C TRP A 65 5.07 -5.31 2.65
N VAL A 66 4.77 -4.87 3.87
CA VAL A 66 4.34 -3.50 4.14
C VAL A 66 5.32 -2.88 5.11
N PHE A 67 5.87 -1.74 4.75
CA PHE A 67 6.77 -0.97 5.60
C PHE A 67 6.10 0.36 5.94
N PHE A 68 5.90 0.61 7.21
CA PHE A 68 5.42 1.90 7.70
C PHE A 68 6.63 2.70 8.15
N TYR A 69 6.70 3.95 7.76
CA TYR A 69 7.86 4.75 8.11
C TYR A 69 7.49 6.24 8.21
N GLY A 70 8.44 7.02 8.74
CA GLY A 70 8.22 8.43 8.90
C GLY A 70 7.31 8.77 10.07
N PRO A 71 7.09 10.05 10.32
CA PRO A 71 6.22 10.49 11.40
C PRO A 71 4.76 10.32 11.03
N GLU A 72 3.91 10.30 12.04
CA GLU A 72 2.47 10.35 11.79
C GLU A 72 2.13 11.63 11.04
N GLY A 73 1.22 11.51 10.06
CA GLY A 73 0.86 12.63 9.21
C GLY A 73 1.75 12.77 7.99
N GLY A 74 2.85 11.99 7.91
CA GLY A 74 3.72 11.96 6.74
C GLY A 74 4.87 12.94 6.83
N GLU A 75 5.80 12.84 5.88
CA GLU A 75 7.01 13.64 5.86
C GLU A 75 6.72 15.14 5.76
N ALA A 76 5.67 15.52 5.07
CA ALA A 76 5.32 16.92 4.90
C ALA A 76 5.07 17.62 6.23
N GLU A 77 4.58 16.89 7.22
CA GLU A 77 4.32 17.45 8.54
C GLU A 77 5.61 17.87 9.23
N VAL A 78 6.65 17.08 9.04
CA VAL A 78 7.94 17.35 9.68
C VAL A 78 8.59 18.59 9.09
N VAL A 79 8.45 18.81 7.81
CA VAL A 79 9.07 19.92 7.13
C VAL A 79 8.58 21.26 7.64
N LYS A 80 7.36 21.31 8.11
CA LYS A 80 6.78 22.56 8.61
C LYS A 80 7.31 22.94 9.98
N GLY A 81 7.71 21.97 10.71
CA GLY A 81 8.23 22.20 12.04
C GLY A 81 9.56 22.87 11.99
#